data_3961aa2f515475c613ff86ff70d6f330
#
_entry.id   3961aa2f515475c613ff86ff70d6f330
#
_cell.length_a   1.000
_cell.length_b   1.000
_cell.length_c   1.000
_cell.angle_alpha   90.00
_cell.angle_beta   90.00
_cell.angle_gamma   90.00
#
_symmetry.space_group_name_H-M   'P 1'
#
loop_
_entity.id
_entity.type
_entity.pdbx_description
1 polymer ?
#
loop_
_entity_poly.entity_id
_entity_poly.type
_entity_poly.pdbx_seq_one_letter_code
_entity_poly.pdbx_strand_id
1 'polypeptide(L)'
;MGISIQGSSGSDAHAGSSTPADPATVSRLVNYAWFLEDARRDYDRAEEMYRRAIKADPDHADGLGNYAFFLQNVRHDYDRAEAMYERAIKADPNYAHGLGNYAFFLQNVRHDYDRAEAMYERAIEADPNYAYNLGNYAFFLQNVRHDYDRAEEMYERAVEADPNNAKNLGNYANFLKNVRHDYDRAEEMYERAVEADLNHG
;
A
#
# COMPACT_ATOMS: atom_id res chain seq x y z
N MET A 1 -1.39 78.24 -2.18
CA MET A 1 -1.55 77.18 -1.13
C MET A 1 -2.05 75.94 -1.83
N GLY A 2 -1.16 75.00 -2.12
CA GLY A 2 -1.47 73.75 -2.75
C GLY A 2 -1.41 72.64 -1.73
N ILE A 3 -2.47 71.85 -1.65
CA ILE A 3 -2.55 70.70 -0.77
C ILE A 3 -2.34 69.44 -1.66
N SER A 4 -1.20 68.76 -1.45
CA SER A 4 -0.92 67.46 -2.07
C SER A 4 -1.60 66.37 -1.26
N ILE A 5 -2.44 65.55 -1.91
CA ILE A 5 -3.00 64.33 -1.33
C ILE A 5 -2.15 63.15 -1.86
N GLN A 6 -1.40 62.52 -0.96
CA GLN A 6 -0.75 61.28 -1.24
C GLN A 6 -1.75 60.12 -1.10
N GLY A 7 -2.01 59.41 -2.21
CA GLY A 7 -2.75 58.17 -2.23
C GLY A 7 -1.81 57.01 -1.88
N SER A 8 -2.03 56.37 -0.75
CA SER A 8 -1.38 55.11 -0.39
C SER A 8 -2.14 53.95 -1.04
N SER A 9 -1.56 53.33 -2.07
CA SER A 9 -2.02 52.07 -2.60
C SER A 9 -1.48 50.92 -1.72
N GLY A 10 -2.27 50.52 -0.77
CA GLY A 10 -2.03 49.26 -0.06
C GLY A 10 -2.51 48.09 -0.92
N SER A 11 -1.60 47.42 -1.56
CA SER A 11 -1.87 46.09 -2.16
C SER A 11 -1.78 45.04 -1.08
N ASP A 12 -2.89 44.78 -0.41
CA ASP A 12 -3.01 43.57 0.44
C ASP A 12 -3.05 42.35 -0.47
N ALA A 13 -1.87 41.75 -0.66
CA ALA A 13 -1.76 40.40 -1.19
C ALA A 13 -2.32 39.45 -0.13
N HIS A 14 -3.59 39.08 -0.25
CA HIS A 14 -4.16 37.96 0.46
C HIS A 14 -3.39 36.69 0.02
N ALA A 15 -2.38 36.34 0.79
CA ALA A 15 -1.87 34.97 0.81
C ALA A 15 -3.02 34.10 1.33
N GLY A 16 -3.73 33.48 0.40
CA GLY A 16 -4.77 32.51 0.73
C GLY A 16 -4.14 31.35 1.49
N SER A 17 -4.24 31.37 2.81
CA SER A 17 -4.02 30.20 3.62
C SER A 17 -5.16 29.23 3.27
N SER A 18 -4.90 28.30 2.35
CA SER A 18 -5.82 27.18 2.13
C SER A 18 -5.83 26.36 3.42
N THR A 19 -6.90 26.49 4.20
CA THR A 19 -7.18 25.55 5.29
C THR A 19 -7.09 24.13 4.71
N PRO A 20 -6.38 23.21 5.36
CA PRO A 20 -6.36 21.81 4.94
C PRO A 20 -7.80 21.32 4.73
N ALA A 21 -8.03 20.58 3.66
CA ALA A 21 -9.36 20.02 3.43
C ALA A 21 -9.70 19.06 4.58
N ASP A 22 -11.00 18.99 4.89
CA ASP A 22 -11.50 18.00 5.85
C ASP A 22 -10.99 16.60 5.46
N PRO A 23 -10.32 15.86 6.37
CA PRO A 23 -9.80 14.51 6.12
C PRO A 23 -10.86 13.57 5.52
N ALA A 24 -12.14 13.72 5.92
CA ALA A 24 -13.25 12.99 5.32
C ALA A 24 -13.44 13.30 3.82
N THR A 25 -13.09 14.49 3.36
CA THR A 25 -13.14 14.84 1.93
C THR A 25 -12.04 14.13 1.16
N VAL A 26 -10.84 14.04 1.72
CA VAL A 26 -9.71 13.33 1.09
C VAL A 26 -10.04 11.84 0.94
N SER A 27 -10.50 11.20 2.02
CA SER A 27 -10.89 9.78 1.99
C SER A 27 -12.01 9.50 0.98
N ARG A 28 -13.00 10.40 0.84
CA ARG A 28 -14.05 10.25 -0.19
C ARG A 28 -13.50 10.36 -1.61
N LEU A 29 -12.52 11.23 -1.85
CA LEU A 29 -11.86 11.34 -3.16
C LEU A 29 -11.07 10.07 -3.49
N VAL A 30 -10.35 9.50 -2.53
CA VAL A 30 -9.62 8.24 -2.69
C VAL A 30 -10.58 7.08 -2.97
N ASN A 31 -11.65 6.94 -2.19
CA ASN A 31 -12.66 5.90 -2.39
C ASN A 31 -13.37 6.03 -3.76
N TYR A 32 -13.62 7.26 -4.21
CA TYR A 32 -14.22 7.49 -5.52
C TYR A 32 -13.24 7.17 -6.64
N ALA A 33 -11.94 7.47 -6.47
CA ALA A 33 -10.90 7.08 -7.41
C ALA A 33 -10.85 5.55 -7.56
N TRP A 34 -10.84 4.83 -6.44
CA TRP A 34 -10.85 3.38 -6.43
C TRP A 34 -12.10 2.79 -7.10
N PHE A 35 -13.29 3.33 -6.83
CA PHE A 35 -14.52 2.90 -7.52
C PHE A 35 -14.44 3.12 -9.05
N LEU A 36 -13.88 4.25 -9.50
CA LEU A 36 -13.70 4.53 -10.92
C LEU A 36 -12.69 3.57 -11.57
N GLU A 37 -11.65 3.20 -10.83
CA GLU A 37 -10.63 2.25 -11.26
C GLU A 37 -11.21 0.83 -11.37
N ASP A 38 -11.79 0.33 -10.30
CA ASP A 38 -12.20 -1.07 -10.17
C ASP A 38 -13.50 -1.36 -10.94
N ALA A 39 -14.57 -0.64 -10.62
CA ALA A 39 -15.92 -0.93 -11.13
C ALA A 39 -16.20 -0.32 -12.52
N ARG A 40 -15.57 0.83 -12.84
CA ARG A 40 -15.85 1.57 -14.08
C ARG A 40 -14.75 1.47 -15.12
N ARG A 41 -13.52 1.10 -14.72
CA ARG A 41 -12.33 1.11 -15.58
C ARG A 41 -12.07 2.48 -16.22
N ASP A 42 -12.54 3.55 -15.54
CA ASP A 42 -12.36 4.95 -15.97
C ASP A 42 -11.08 5.51 -15.33
N TYR A 43 -9.96 5.07 -15.87
CA TYR A 43 -8.63 5.34 -15.31
C TYR A 43 -8.25 6.83 -15.33
N ASP A 44 -8.74 7.59 -16.31
CA ASP A 44 -8.42 9.02 -16.39
C ASP A 44 -9.11 9.81 -15.29
N ARG A 45 -10.39 9.51 -15.04
CA ARG A 45 -11.11 10.13 -13.92
C ARG A 45 -10.63 9.62 -12.58
N ALA A 46 -10.24 8.35 -12.47
CA ALA A 46 -9.63 7.82 -11.25
C ALA A 46 -8.36 8.61 -10.90
N GLU A 47 -7.46 8.79 -11.86
CA GLU A 47 -6.24 9.57 -11.67
C GLU A 47 -6.52 11.02 -11.28
N GLU A 48 -7.51 11.65 -11.89
CA GLU A 48 -7.92 13.01 -11.52
C GLU A 48 -8.35 13.08 -10.04
N MET A 49 -9.13 12.08 -9.56
CA MET A 49 -9.56 12.03 -8.15
C MET A 49 -8.39 11.83 -7.19
N TYR A 50 -7.45 10.95 -7.51
CA TYR A 50 -6.21 10.81 -6.72
C TYR A 50 -5.42 12.12 -6.65
N ARG A 51 -5.22 12.80 -7.79
CA ARG A 51 -4.54 14.12 -7.82
C ARG A 51 -5.28 15.17 -6.99
N ARG A 52 -6.60 15.18 -7.02
CA ARG A 52 -7.41 16.10 -6.20
C ARG A 52 -7.27 15.78 -4.71
N ALA A 53 -7.23 14.50 -4.34
CA ALA A 53 -7.01 14.08 -2.96
C ALA A 53 -5.66 14.59 -2.43
N ILE A 54 -4.57 14.38 -3.19
CA ILE A 54 -3.23 14.84 -2.82
C ILE A 54 -3.09 16.37 -2.83
N LYS A 55 -3.84 17.06 -3.70
CA LYS A 55 -3.88 18.53 -3.68
C LYS A 55 -4.61 19.05 -2.43
N ALA A 56 -5.64 18.36 -1.98
CA ALA A 56 -6.41 18.72 -0.80
C ALA A 56 -5.64 18.47 0.50
N ASP A 57 -4.90 17.36 0.58
CA ASP A 57 -3.98 17.04 1.67
C ASP A 57 -2.71 16.37 1.09
N PRO A 58 -1.62 17.13 0.95
CA PRO A 58 -0.37 16.63 0.37
C PRO A 58 0.35 15.55 1.18
N ASP A 59 0.03 15.41 2.47
CA ASP A 59 0.66 14.50 3.41
C ASP A 59 -0.29 13.40 3.89
N HIS A 60 -1.41 13.18 3.20
CA HIS A 60 -2.33 12.08 3.50
C HIS A 60 -1.74 10.75 3.03
N ALA A 61 -1.13 10.00 3.94
CA ALA A 61 -0.35 8.79 3.65
C ALA A 61 -1.15 7.74 2.86
N ASP A 62 -2.39 7.45 3.27
CA ASP A 62 -3.27 6.51 2.56
C ASP A 62 -3.57 6.96 1.12
N GLY A 63 -3.87 8.23 0.91
CA GLY A 63 -4.09 8.77 -0.44
C GLY A 63 -2.87 8.69 -1.34
N LEU A 64 -1.68 8.96 -0.78
CA LEU A 64 -0.41 8.83 -1.49
C LEU A 64 -0.12 7.38 -1.85
N GLY A 65 -0.32 6.45 -0.89
CA GLY A 65 -0.11 5.00 -1.09
C GLY A 65 -1.04 4.41 -2.14
N ASN A 66 -2.33 4.75 -2.10
CA ASN A 66 -3.31 4.30 -3.11
C ASN A 66 -2.99 4.87 -4.50
N TYR A 67 -2.58 6.14 -4.60
CA TYR A 67 -2.17 6.69 -5.88
C TYR A 67 -0.88 6.04 -6.42
N ALA A 68 0.07 5.73 -5.54
CA ALA A 68 1.27 4.98 -5.92
C ALA A 68 0.92 3.60 -6.51
N PHE A 69 0.01 2.89 -5.86
CA PHE A 69 -0.48 1.59 -6.31
C PHE A 69 -1.18 1.69 -7.68
N PHE A 70 -2.03 2.69 -7.89
CA PHE A 70 -2.65 2.98 -9.18
C PHE A 70 -1.60 3.27 -10.28
N LEU A 71 -0.62 4.13 -9.99
CA LEU A 71 0.46 4.45 -10.94
C LEU A 71 1.26 3.21 -11.33
N GLN A 72 1.54 2.33 -10.36
CA GLN A 72 2.24 1.07 -10.59
C GLN A 72 1.45 0.11 -11.48
N ASN A 73 0.19 -0.17 -11.12
CA ASN A 73 -0.56 -1.29 -11.70
C ASN A 73 -1.37 -0.90 -12.94
N VAL A 74 -1.78 0.36 -13.05
CA VAL A 74 -2.65 0.84 -14.13
C VAL A 74 -1.90 1.69 -15.14
N ARG A 75 -1.07 2.64 -14.67
CA ARG A 75 -0.34 3.53 -15.56
C ARG A 75 1.04 3.00 -15.95
N HIS A 76 1.59 2.06 -15.16
CA HIS A 76 2.95 1.56 -15.31
C HIS A 76 4.00 2.69 -15.25
N ASP A 77 3.66 3.77 -14.53
CA ASP A 77 4.52 4.92 -14.29
C ASP A 77 5.30 4.68 -12.99
N TYR A 78 6.33 3.86 -13.10
CA TYR A 78 7.06 3.35 -11.95
C TYR A 78 7.84 4.42 -11.19
N ASP A 79 8.35 5.43 -11.89
CA ASP A 79 9.10 6.52 -11.24
C ASP A 79 8.18 7.39 -10.39
N ARG A 80 6.99 7.72 -10.91
CA ARG A 80 6.00 8.44 -10.12
C ARG A 80 5.41 7.58 -9.00
N ALA A 81 5.22 6.29 -9.24
CA ALA A 81 4.76 5.37 -8.20
C ALA A 81 5.73 5.35 -7.01
N GLU A 82 7.04 5.18 -7.28
CA GLU A 82 8.05 5.18 -6.23
C GLU A 82 8.07 6.49 -5.44
N ALA A 83 8.05 7.64 -6.13
CA ALA A 83 8.00 8.94 -5.47
C ALA A 83 6.78 9.11 -4.56
N MET A 84 5.61 8.53 -4.94
CA MET A 84 4.41 8.59 -4.10
C MET A 84 4.51 7.63 -2.91
N TYR A 85 5.08 6.43 -3.06
CA TYR A 85 5.36 5.53 -1.94
C TYR A 85 6.30 6.17 -0.92
N GLU A 86 7.40 6.78 -1.37
CA GLU A 86 8.35 7.45 -0.48
C GLU A 86 7.69 8.61 0.28
N ARG A 87 6.83 9.38 -0.38
CA ARG A 87 6.06 10.44 0.28
C ARG A 87 5.07 9.89 1.30
N ALA A 88 4.37 8.79 0.99
CA ALA A 88 3.45 8.15 1.92
C ALA A 88 4.14 7.73 3.22
N ILE A 89 5.30 7.06 3.10
CA ILE A 89 6.09 6.60 4.24
C ILE A 89 6.73 7.77 5.03
N LYS A 90 7.04 8.88 4.34
CA LYS A 90 7.52 10.09 5.00
C LYS A 90 6.40 10.77 5.80
N ALA A 91 5.17 10.79 5.27
CA ALA A 91 4.00 11.37 5.92
C ALA A 91 3.55 10.54 7.13
N ASP A 92 3.53 9.22 7.01
CA ASP A 92 3.30 8.28 8.11
C ASP A 92 4.32 7.13 8.08
N PRO A 93 5.36 7.20 8.91
CA PRO A 93 6.39 6.16 8.98
C PRO A 93 5.89 4.79 9.45
N ASN A 94 4.71 4.71 10.07
CA ASN A 94 4.07 3.51 10.58
C ASN A 94 2.86 3.07 9.73
N TYR A 95 2.72 3.59 8.53
CA TYR A 95 1.67 3.18 7.61
C TYR A 95 1.95 1.77 7.07
N ALA A 96 1.56 0.74 7.83
CA ALA A 96 1.89 -0.67 7.56
C ALA A 96 1.48 -1.13 6.16
N HIS A 97 0.27 -0.77 5.70
CA HIS A 97 -0.20 -1.11 4.34
C HIS A 97 0.68 -0.47 3.25
N GLY A 98 1.03 0.81 3.40
CA GLY A 98 1.91 1.51 2.45
C GLY A 98 3.33 0.94 2.43
N LEU A 99 3.88 0.60 3.60
CA LEU A 99 5.18 -0.04 3.72
C LEU A 99 5.21 -1.40 3.00
N GLY A 100 4.17 -2.24 3.18
CA GLY A 100 4.06 -3.53 2.51
C GLY A 100 3.91 -3.41 0.99
N ASN A 101 3.10 -2.47 0.51
CA ASN A 101 2.95 -2.22 -0.93
C ASN A 101 4.25 -1.68 -1.55
N TYR A 102 4.98 -0.82 -0.85
CA TYR A 102 6.28 -0.34 -1.32
C TYR A 102 7.32 -1.46 -1.35
N ALA A 103 7.35 -2.32 -0.33
CA ALA A 103 8.20 -3.50 -0.33
C ALA A 103 7.93 -4.40 -1.55
N PHE A 104 6.67 -4.66 -1.83
CA PHE A 104 6.24 -5.43 -3.00
C PHE A 104 6.65 -4.78 -4.32
N PHE A 105 6.53 -3.45 -4.43
CA PHE A 105 7.00 -2.69 -5.59
C PHE A 105 8.52 -2.80 -5.77
N LEU A 106 9.30 -2.59 -4.70
CA LEU A 106 10.75 -2.71 -4.73
C LEU A 106 11.19 -4.12 -5.16
N GLN A 107 10.53 -5.16 -4.65
CA GLN A 107 10.80 -6.55 -5.01
C GLN A 107 10.53 -6.82 -6.49
N ASN A 108 9.35 -6.48 -6.98
CA ASN A 108 8.85 -6.99 -8.27
C ASN A 108 9.12 -6.05 -9.45
N VAL A 109 9.31 -4.75 -9.18
CA VAL A 109 9.51 -3.74 -10.21
C VAL A 109 10.94 -3.23 -10.26
N ARG A 110 11.50 -2.88 -9.10
CA ARG A 110 12.86 -2.34 -9.01
C ARG A 110 13.93 -3.43 -8.85
N HIS A 111 13.54 -4.61 -8.37
CA HIS A 111 14.44 -5.70 -8.00
C HIS A 111 15.48 -5.26 -6.96
N ASP A 112 15.10 -4.28 -6.13
CA ASP A 112 15.90 -3.79 -5.01
C ASP A 112 15.53 -4.59 -3.75
N TYR A 113 16.11 -5.77 -3.64
CA TYR A 113 15.73 -6.74 -2.63
C TYR A 113 16.12 -6.31 -1.21
N ASP A 114 17.20 -5.55 -1.06
CA ASP A 114 17.64 -5.10 0.26
C ASP A 114 16.68 -4.03 0.81
N ARG A 115 16.28 -3.06 -0.04
CA ARG A 115 15.25 -2.10 0.36
C ARG A 115 13.89 -2.76 0.54
N ALA A 116 13.54 -3.76 -0.27
CA ALA A 116 12.30 -4.50 -0.13
C ALA A 116 12.20 -5.18 1.25
N GLU A 117 13.26 -5.91 1.65
CA GLU A 117 13.32 -6.56 2.97
C GLU A 117 13.16 -5.57 4.11
N ALA A 118 13.93 -4.48 4.08
CA ALA A 118 13.83 -3.44 5.11
C ALA A 118 12.40 -2.84 5.22
N MET A 119 11.68 -2.70 4.08
CA MET A 119 10.30 -2.21 4.11
C MET A 119 9.32 -3.27 4.63
N TYR A 120 9.51 -4.56 4.32
CA TYR A 120 8.70 -5.63 4.90
C TYR A 120 8.87 -5.72 6.42
N GLU A 121 10.11 -5.66 6.92
CA GLU A 121 10.39 -5.67 8.35
C GLU A 121 9.70 -4.50 9.06
N ARG A 122 9.83 -3.29 8.54
CA ARG A 122 9.13 -2.11 9.06
C ARG A 122 7.61 -2.25 9.01
N ALA A 123 7.06 -2.86 7.94
CA ALA A 123 5.63 -3.08 7.82
C ALA A 123 5.09 -4.00 8.92
N ILE A 124 5.86 -5.04 9.28
CA ILE A 124 5.52 -5.98 10.37
C ILE A 124 5.74 -5.35 11.75
N GLU A 125 6.76 -4.49 11.92
CA GLU A 125 6.92 -3.70 13.15
C GLU A 125 5.73 -2.75 13.38
N ALA A 126 5.24 -2.11 12.31
CA ALA A 126 4.11 -1.18 12.37
C ALA A 126 2.76 -1.88 12.65
N ASP A 127 2.52 -3.05 12.06
CA ASP A 127 1.37 -3.90 12.34
C ASP A 127 1.78 -5.38 12.31
N PRO A 128 2.06 -5.97 13.48
CA PRO A 128 2.54 -7.35 13.61
C PRO A 128 1.53 -8.43 13.20
N ASN A 129 0.25 -8.08 13.08
CA ASN A 129 -0.85 -9.00 12.78
C ASN A 129 -1.51 -8.73 11.42
N TYR A 130 -0.90 -7.91 10.58
CA TYR A 130 -1.45 -7.68 9.25
C TYR A 130 -1.08 -8.83 8.32
N ALA A 131 -2.00 -9.77 8.16
CA ALA A 131 -1.81 -11.03 7.42
C ALA A 131 -1.30 -10.84 5.98
N TYR A 132 -1.69 -9.74 5.31
CA TYR A 132 -1.21 -9.41 3.97
C TYR A 132 0.32 -9.17 3.93
N ASN A 133 0.86 -8.40 4.87
CA ASN A 133 2.29 -8.13 4.93
C ASN A 133 3.09 -9.36 5.33
N LEU A 134 2.59 -10.11 6.32
CA LEU A 134 3.19 -11.37 6.77
C LEU A 134 3.30 -12.37 5.61
N GLY A 135 2.22 -12.60 4.86
CA GLY A 135 2.20 -13.52 3.73
C GLY A 135 3.10 -13.08 2.57
N ASN A 136 3.15 -11.79 2.25
CA ASN A 136 4.04 -11.28 1.20
C ASN A 136 5.50 -11.36 1.62
N TYR A 137 5.83 -11.08 2.88
CA TYR A 137 7.20 -11.22 3.39
C TYR A 137 7.64 -12.69 3.44
N ALA A 138 6.77 -13.60 3.87
CA ALA A 138 7.04 -15.03 3.80
C ALA A 138 7.39 -15.48 2.37
N PHE A 139 6.60 -15.04 1.40
CA PHE A 139 6.84 -15.32 -0.02
C PHE A 139 8.18 -14.74 -0.52
N PHE A 140 8.53 -13.53 -0.09
CA PHE A 140 9.83 -12.91 -0.39
C PHE A 140 10.99 -13.71 0.21
N LEU A 141 10.92 -14.06 1.50
CA LEU A 141 11.93 -14.85 2.18
C LEU A 141 12.15 -16.20 1.51
N GLN A 142 11.07 -16.88 1.13
CA GLN A 142 11.12 -18.16 0.41
C GLN A 142 11.81 -18.03 -0.96
N ASN A 143 11.38 -17.09 -1.80
CA ASN A 143 11.71 -17.10 -3.22
C ASN A 143 12.90 -16.21 -3.59
N VAL A 144 13.24 -15.23 -2.73
CA VAL A 144 14.31 -14.27 -2.99
C VAL A 144 15.51 -14.50 -2.05
N ARG A 145 15.24 -14.62 -0.75
CA ARG A 145 16.32 -14.80 0.23
C ARG A 145 16.67 -16.27 0.48
N HIS A 146 15.76 -17.19 0.14
CA HIS A 146 15.86 -18.62 0.44
C HIS A 146 16.07 -18.89 1.95
N ASP A 147 15.55 -17.99 2.77
CA ASP A 147 15.51 -18.12 4.23
C ASP A 147 14.22 -18.85 4.63
N TYR A 148 14.28 -20.16 4.54
CA TYR A 148 13.10 -21.00 4.69
C TYR A 148 12.57 -21.05 6.12
N ASP A 149 13.44 -20.88 7.11
CA ASP A 149 13.02 -20.92 8.51
C ASP A 149 12.21 -19.65 8.86
N ARG A 150 12.71 -18.48 8.49
CA ARG A 150 11.96 -17.22 8.63
C ARG A 150 10.70 -17.21 7.74
N ALA A 151 10.77 -17.79 6.55
CA ALA A 151 9.59 -17.89 5.67
C ALA A 151 8.45 -18.69 6.33
N GLU A 152 8.78 -19.84 6.94
CA GLU A 152 7.78 -20.66 7.65
C GLU A 152 7.16 -19.90 8.82
N GLU A 153 7.98 -19.26 9.66
CA GLU A 153 7.48 -18.44 10.78
C GLU A 153 6.49 -17.38 10.29
N MET A 154 6.81 -16.68 9.19
CA MET A 154 5.94 -15.63 8.67
C MET A 154 4.65 -16.20 8.04
N TYR A 155 4.71 -17.38 7.41
CA TYR A 155 3.49 -18.06 6.93
C TYR A 155 2.59 -18.49 8.08
N GLU A 156 3.13 -19.07 9.14
CA GLU A 156 2.37 -19.46 10.34
C GLU A 156 1.67 -18.25 10.94
N ARG A 157 2.39 -17.16 11.16
CA ARG A 157 1.82 -15.91 11.66
C ARG A 157 0.76 -15.32 10.72
N ALA A 158 0.93 -15.41 9.40
CA ALA A 158 -0.06 -14.94 8.45
C ALA A 158 -1.37 -15.73 8.54
N VAL A 159 -1.28 -17.05 8.73
CA VAL A 159 -2.45 -17.93 8.90
C VAL A 159 -3.10 -17.75 10.28
N GLU A 160 -2.34 -17.45 11.32
CA GLU A 160 -2.88 -17.11 12.64
C GLU A 160 -3.62 -15.77 12.62
N ALA A 161 -3.06 -14.77 11.95
CA ALA A 161 -3.64 -13.42 11.86
C ALA A 161 -4.93 -13.39 11.03
N ASP A 162 -5.02 -14.18 9.96
CA ASP A 162 -6.22 -14.34 9.14
C ASP A 162 -6.38 -15.80 8.70
N PRO A 163 -7.09 -16.62 9.52
CA PRO A 163 -7.26 -18.05 9.28
C PRO A 163 -8.07 -18.42 8.04
N ASN A 164 -8.78 -17.46 7.46
CA ASN A 164 -9.63 -17.63 6.28
C ASN A 164 -9.05 -16.97 5.02
N ASN A 165 -7.81 -16.55 5.04
CA ASN A 165 -7.15 -16.00 3.87
C ASN A 165 -6.68 -17.10 2.92
N ALA A 166 -7.50 -17.42 1.92
CA ALA A 166 -7.23 -18.51 0.98
C ALA A 166 -5.87 -18.36 0.27
N LYS A 167 -5.45 -17.11 -0.03
CA LYS A 167 -4.14 -16.85 -0.66
C LYS A 167 -2.98 -17.23 0.28
N ASN A 168 -3.03 -16.84 1.56
CA ASN A 168 -1.98 -17.15 2.52
C ASN A 168 -1.93 -18.66 2.81
N LEU A 169 -3.10 -19.29 2.98
CA LEU A 169 -3.22 -20.73 3.15
C LEU A 169 -2.63 -21.49 1.96
N GLY A 170 -2.98 -21.12 0.72
CA GLY A 170 -2.45 -21.73 -0.50
C GLY A 170 -0.94 -21.54 -0.67
N ASN A 171 -0.41 -20.36 -0.34
CA ASN A 171 1.02 -20.09 -0.40
C ASN A 171 1.78 -20.94 0.64
N TYR A 172 1.25 -21.04 1.86
CA TYR A 172 1.85 -21.86 2.90
C TYR A 172 1.80 -23.35 2.56
N ALA A 173 0.68 -23.85 2.02
CA ALA A 173 0.58 -25.21 1.52
C ALA A 173 1.62 -25.53 0.45
N ASN A 174 1.82 -24.61 -0.50
CA ASN A 174 2.87 -24.75 -1.53
C ASN A 174 4.27 -24.79 -0.92
N PHE A 175 4.55 -23.96 0.09
CA PHE A 175 5.83 -23.95 0.80
C PHE A 175 6.06 -25.28 1.53
N LEU A 176 5.09 -25.75 2.31
CA LEU A 176 5.16 -27.03 3.03
C LEU A 176 5.43 -28.19 2.08
N LYS A 177 4.68 -28.25 0.96
CA LYS A 177 4.85 -29.29 -0.04
C LYS A 177 6.21 -29.26 -0.73
N ASN A 178 6.64 -28.08 -1.23
CA ASN A 178 7.76 -27.98 -2.15
C ASN A 178 9.11 -27.77 -1.47
N VAL A 179 9.11 -27.20 -0.25
CA VAL A 179 10.32 -26.84 0.49
C VAL A 179 10.53 -27.75 1.69
N ARG A 180 9.49 -27.95 2.50
CA ARG A 180 9.58 -28.78 3.71
C ARG A 180 9.30 -30.26 3.45
N HIS A 181 8.62 -30.59 2.34
CA HIS A 181 8.15 -31.95 2.01
C HIS A 181 7.22 -32.52 3.07
N ASP A 182 6.52 -31.64 3.79
CA ASP A 182 5.50 -31.96 4.79
C ASP A 182 4.13 -32.02 4.10
N TYR A 183 3.83 -33.20 3.56
CA TYR A 183 2.63 -33.39 2.74
C TYR A 183 1.35 -33.37 3.57
N ASP A 184 1.39 -33.85 4.80
CA ASP A 184 0.22 -33.90 5.67
C ASP A 184 -0.24 -32.48 6.07
N ARG A 185 0.69 -31.64 6.50
CA ARG A 185 0.38 -30.21 6.77
C ARG A 185 0.01 -29.46 5.50
N ALA A 186 0.64 -29.78 4.37
CA ALA A 186 0.29 -29.13 3.09
C ALA A 186 -1.15 -29.45 2.68
N GLU A 187 -1.61 -30.73 2.83
CA GLU A 187 -2.98 -31.14 2.53
C GLU A 187 -3.98 -30.37 3.39
N GLU A 188 -3.75 -30.30 4.72
CA GLU A 188 -4.59 -29.52 5.62
C GLU A 188 -4.73 -28.07 5.19
N MET A 189 -3.63 -27.41 4.82
CA MET A 189 -3.66 -26.00 4.40
C MET A 189 -4.38 -25.81 3.06
N TYR A 190 -4.26 -26.77 2.12
CA TYR A 190 -5.02 -26.72 0.87
C TYR A 190 -6.53 -26.88 1.09
N GLU A 191 -6.94 -27.83 1.95
CA GLU A 191 -8.35 -28.03 2.29
C GLU A 191 -8.95 -26.74 2.89
N ARG A 192 -8.26 -26.14 3.86
CA ARG A 192 -8.68 -24.86 4.45
C ARG A 192 -8.75 -23.73 3.44
N ALA A 193 -7.82 -23.66 2.47
CA ALA A 193 -7.86 -22.66 1.42
C ALA A 193 -9.10 -22.81 0.53
N VAL A 194 -9.45 -24.05 0.16
CA VAL A 194 -10.67 -24.34 -0.62
C VAL A 194 -11.94 -23.96 0.16
N GLU A 195 -12.01 -24.31 1.46
CA GLU A 195 -13.15 -23.93 2.31
C GLU A 195 -13.28 -22.41 2.44
N ALA A 196 -12.17 -21.69 2.58
CA ALA A 196 -12.16 -20.23 2.65
C ALA A 196 -12.71 -19.61 1.36
N ASP A 197 -12.32 -20.08 0.19
CA ASP A 197 -12.84 -19.61 -1.11
C ASP A 197 -14.35 -19.87 -1.26
N LEU A 198 -14.82 -21.04 -0.83
CA LEU A 198 -16.25 -21.39 -0.92
C LEU A 198 -17.15 -20.55 -0.01
N ASN A 199 -16.61 -20.06 1.10
CA ASN A 199 -17.37 -19.24 2.06
C ASN A 199 -17.40 -17.74 1.68
N HIS A 200 -16.59 -17.30 0.71
CA HIS A 200 -16.51 -15.89 0.25
C HIS A 200 -17.16 -15.67 -1.14
N GLY A 201 -17.70 -16.69 -1.79
CA GLY A 201 -18.43 -16.61 -3.06
C GLY A 201 -19.93 -16.58 -2.82
#